data_7145081389a54464019c6b5163be6fad
#
_entry.id   7145081389a54464019c6b5163be6fad
#
_cell.length_a   1.000
_cell.length_b   1.000
_cell.length_c   1.000
_cell.angle_alpha   90.00
_cell.angle_beta   90.00
_cell.angle_gamma   90.00
#
_symmetry.space_group_name_H-M   'P 1'
#
loop_
_entity.id
_entity.type
_entity.pdbx_description
1 polymer ?
#
loop_
_entity_poly.entity_id
_entity_poly.type
_entity_poly.pdbx_seq_one_letter_code
_entity_poly.pdbx_strand_id
1 'polypeptide(L)'
;MSSENPTPIKLIVTDVDGTLLNSEHSLSERNAAALKAAAAQGIHLVLATGKSPASCTALLEQLGVPVYGIYLQGLMTVNAEGKTLSQQTLDPEVARQVITYADERGYSVVAYSGSRLLTRAMNAEVEAYTVRYHDPMPESTGPLQNLLWTTPIHKLTAIGEQRTIVALRWQLNTQLGSSVRLMQAGVPTMLEILPPKGGKGSALKALLKELQIPSEQVLALGDAENDMEMLEIAGVGVAVGNAHEKVKAAADHVVASNDEDGVAEAIERFVP
;
A
#
# COMPACT_ATOMS: atom_id res chain seq x y z
N MET A 1 -36.80 11.99 -15.76
CA MET A 1 -35.54 11.75 -15.01
C MET A 1 -35.78 10.49 -14.21
N SER A 2 -35.27 9.36 -14.68
CA SER A 2 -35.35 8.09 -13.97
C SER A 2 -34.47 8.20 -12.73
N SER A 3 -35.06 8.13 -11.55
CA SER A 3 -34.36 7.90 -10.29
C SER A 3 -33.76 6.50 -10.33
N GLU A 4 -32.58 6.35 -10.94
CA GLU A 4 -31.81 5.14 -10.73
C GLU A 4 -31.48 5.09 -9.24
N ASN A 5 -31.96 4.08 -8.54
CA ASN A 5 -31.55 3.81 -7.18
C ASN A 5 -30.02 3.65 -7.21
N PRO A 6 -29.28 4.33 -6.33
CA PRO A 6 -27.84 4.19 -6.31
C PRO A 6 -27.45 2.71 -6.14
N THR A 7 -26.52 2.25 -6.95
CA THR A 7 -26.03 0.87 -6.89
C THR A 7 -25.49 0.59 -5.49
N PRO A 8 -25.99 -0.44 -4.78
CA PRO A 8 -25.57 -0.67 -3.39
C PRO A 8 -24.09 -1.03 -3.32
N ILE A 9 -23.35 -0.40 -2.43
CA ILE A 9 -21.94 -0.70 -2.17
C ILE A 9 -21.83 -2.09 -1.53
N LYS A 10 -20.94 -2.94 -2.06
CA LYS A 10 -20.61 -4.26 -1.52
C LYS A 10 -19.19 -4.42 -1.06
N LEU A 11 -18.32 -3.47 -1.43
CA LEU A 11 -16.93 -3.50 -1.03
C LEU A 11 -16.44 -2.06 -0.78
N ILE A 12 -15.74 -1.89 0.34
CA ILE A 12 -15.02 -0.66 0.66
C ILE A 12 -13.54 -0.99 0.60
N VAL A 13 -12.78 -0.24 -0.20
CA VAL A 13 -11.32 -0.31 -0.21
C VAL A 13 -10.76 1.05 0.22
N THR A 14 -9.88 1.03 1.21
CA THR A 14 -9.25 2.25 1.73
C THR A 14 -7.74 2.11 1.77
N ASP A 15 -7.03 3.18 1.37
CA ASP A 15 -5.64 3.31 1.78
C ASP A 15 -5.53 3.47 3.30
N VAL A 16 -4.33 3.29 3.83
CA VAL A 16 -4.07 3.27 5.27
C VAL A 16 -3.42 4.56 5.74
N ASP A 17 -2.19 4.85 5.31
CA ASP A 17 -1.41 5.99 5.78
C ASP A 17 -1.83 7.27 5.05
N GLY A 18 -2.30 8.27 5.78
CA GLY A 18 -2.80 9.51 5.19
C GLY A 18 -4.27 9.45 4.73
N THR A 19 -4.92 8.29 4.81
CA THR A 19 -6.34 8.10 4.48
C THR A 19 -7.14 7.59 5.68
N LEU A 20 -6.94 6.32 6.07
CA LEU A 20 -7.65 5.71 7.20
C LEU A 20 -7.09 6.13 8.55
N LEU A 21 -5.75 6.19 8.66
CA LEU A 21 -5.05 6.63 9.85
C LEU A 21 -4.83 8.15 9.80
N ASN A 22 -4.97 8.77 10.97
CA ASN A 22 -4.70 10.20 11.15
C ASN A 22 -3.19 10.51 11.10
N SER A 23 -2.81 11.77 11.24
CA SER A 23 -1.41 12.23 11.20
C SER A 23 -0.55 11.68 12.37
N GLU A 24 -1.17 11.15 13.41
CA GLU A 24 -0.52 10.44 14.52
C GLU A 24 -0.43 8.92 14.29
N HIS A 25 -0.73 8.44 13.06
CA HIS A 25 -0.79 7.02 12.69
C HIS A 25 -1.76 6.19 13.53
N SER A 26 -2.85 6.78 13.98
CA SER A 26 -3.86 6.15 14.81
C SER A 26 -5.19 6.03 14.06
N LEU A 27 -5.89 4.92 14.26
CA LEU A 27 -7.26 4.74 13.79
C LEU A 27 -8.22 5.44 14.78
N SER A 28 -9.03 6.38 14.29
CA SER A 28 -10.03 7.05 15.13
C SER A 28 -11.19 6.11 15.49
N GLU A 29 -11.87 6.40 16.59
CA GLU A 29 -13.05 5.63 17.02
C GLU A 29 -14.18 5.72 16.00
N ARG A 30 -14.37 6.89 15.34
CA ARG A 30 -15.42 7.10 14.35
C ARG A 30 -15.15 6.32 13.07
N ASN A 31 -13.93 6.36 12.54
CA ASN A 31 -13.54 5.55 11.37
C ASN A 31 -13.68 4.05 11.67
N ALA A 32 -13.24 3.59 12.85
CA ALA A 32 -13.39 2.20 13.27
C ALA A 32 -14.87 1.78 13.36
N ALA A 33 -15.72 2.62 13.95
CA ALA A 33 -17.15 2.34 14.10
C ALA A 33 -17.86 2.27 12.74
N ALA A 34 -17.56 3.20 11.81
CA ALA A 34 -18.14 3.22 10.48
C ALA A 34 -17.77 1.96 9.66
N LEU A 35 -16.49 1.54 9.71
CA LEU A 35 -16.04 0.31 9.03
C LEU A 35 -16.70 -0.94 9.64
N LYS A 36 -16.79 -1.03 10.98
CA LYS A 36 -17.48 -2.14 11.65
C LYS A 36 -18.96 -2.20 11.31
N ALA A 37 -19.63 -1.05 11.23
CA ALA A 37 -21.04 -0.97 10.84
C ALA A 37 -21.26 -1.43 9.40
N ALA A 38 -20.38 -1.04 8.47
CA ALA A 38 -20.40 -1.52 7.09
C ALA A 38 -20.17 -3.05 7.02
N ALA A 39 -19.19 -3.58 7.75
CA ALA A 39 -18.94 -5.02 7.82
C ALA A 39 -20.16 -5.79 8.37
N ALA A 40 -20.85 -5.25 9.36
CA ALA A 40 -22.06 -5.86 9.93
C ALA A 40 -23.23 -5.93 8.93
N GLN A 41 -23.22 -5.06 7.89
CA GLN A 41 -24.16 -5.11 6.76
C GLN A 41 -23.73 -6.09 5.66
N GLY A 42 -22.63 -6.83 5.85
CA GLY A 42 -22.09 -7.78 4.88
C GLY A 42 -21.22 -7.15 3.79
N ILE A 43 -20.76 -5.90 3.97
CA ILE A 43 -19.87 -5.23 3.04
C ILE A 43 -18.45 -5.72 3.28
N HIS A 44 -17.75 -6.11 2.21
CA HIS A 44 -16.35 -6.52 2.28
C HIS A 44 -15.45 -5.30 2.53
N LEU A 45 -14.53 -5.43 3.49
CA LEU A 45 -13.53 -4.42 3.77
C LEU A 45 -12.18 -4.83 3.19
N VAL A 46 -11.49 -3.88 2.57
CA VAL A 46 -10.15 -4.07 1.97
C VAL A 46 -9.23 -2.94 2.42
N LEU A 47 -8.09 -3.28 3.00
CA LEU A 47 -6.99 -2.33 3.17
C LEU A 47 -6.07 -2.40 1.96
N ALA A 48 -5.76 -1.26 1.32
CA ALA A 48 -4.85 -1.18 0.19
C ALA A 48 -3.65 -0.28 0.50
N THR A 49 -2.49 -0.85 0.81
CA THR A 49 -1.37 -0.11 1.40
C THR A 49 0.00 -0.50 0.83
N GLY A 50 0.96 0.40 0.96
CA GLY A 50 2.38 0.11 0.74
C GLY A 50 3.03 -0.71 1.87
N LYS A 51 2.37 -0.80 3.04
CA LYS A 51 2.85 -1.57 4.20
C LYS A 51 2.85 -3.07 3.95
N SER A 52 3.61 -3.80 4.78
CA SER A 52 3.55 -5.26 4.86
C SER A 52 2.33 -5.73 5.68
N PRO A 53 1.88 -6.98 5.54
CA PRO A 53 0.85 -7.51 6.43
C PRO A 53 1.20 -7.38 7.91
N ALA A 54 2.46 -7.60 8.28
CA ALA A 54 2.93 -7.47 9.66
C ALA A 54 2.80 -6.05 10.21
N SER A 55 3.01 -5.04 9.38
CA SER A 55 2.87 -3.62 9.76
C SER A 55 1.40 -3.21 10.01
N CYS A 56 0.44 -4.01 9.56
CA CYS A 56 -0.99 -3.76 9.73
C CYS A 56 -1.64 -4.59 10.86
N THR A 57 -0.87 -5.44 11.56
CA THR A 57 -1.42 -6.37 12.57
C THR A 57 -2.22 -5.63 13.65
N ALA A 58 -1.67 -4.59 14.27
CA ALA A 58 -2.35 -3.82 15.30
C ALA A 58 -3.64 -3.14 14.79
N LEU A 59 -3.62 -2.62 13.55
CA LEU A 59 -4.79 -2.03 12.90
C LEU A 59 -5.91 -3.08 12.69
N LEU A 60 -5.55 -4.27 12.20
CA LEU A 60 -6.49 -5.37 12.00
C LEU A 60 -7.10 -5.85 13.33
N GLU A 61 -6.28 -5.96 14.39
CA GLU A 61 -6.74 -6.30 15.72
C GLU A 61 -7.71 -5.24 16.29
N GLN A 62 -7.44 -3.95 16.09
CA GLN A 62 -8.32 -2.86 16.51
C GLN A 62 -9.65 -2.86 15.74
N LEU A 63 -9.62 -3.17 14.44
CA LEU A 63 -10.85 -3.33 13.64
C LEU A 63 -11.65 -4.54 14.12
N GLY A 64 -11.03 -5.68 14.39
CA GLY A 64 -11.68 -6.86 14.95
C GLY A 64 -12.78 -7.46 14.07
N VAL A 65 -12.77 -7.20 12.77
CA VAL A 65 -13.69 -7.71 11.74
C VAL A 65 -12.89 -8.32 10.59
N PRO A 66 -13.49 -9.19 9.77
CA PRO A 66 -12.81 -9.74 8.59
C PRO A 66 -12.41 -8.64 7.60
N VAL A 67 -11.14 -8.60 7.21
CA VAL A 67 -10.60 -7.59 6.29
C VAL A 67 -9.68 -8.26 5.27
N TYR A 68 -9.90 -8.01 3.99
CA TYR A 68 -8.96 -8.36 2.92
C TYR A 68 -7.78 -7.37 2.90
N GLY A 69 -6.63 -7.82 2.43
CA GLY A 69 -5.45 -6.96 2.32
C GLY A 69 -4.87 -6.91 0.92
N ILE A 70 -4.62 -5.72 0.43
CA ILE A 70 -3.78 -5.42 -0.75
C ILE A 70 -2.54 -4.74 -0.19
N TYR A 71 -1.48 -5.51 0.02
CA TYR A 71 -0.25 -5.09 0.69
C TYR A 71 0.90 -4.85 -0.29
N LEU A 72 1.96 -4.19 0.20
CA LEU A 72 3.20 -3.99 -0.55
C LEU A 72 2.97 -3.31 -1.90
N GLN A 73 2.14 -2.25 -1.93
CA GLN A 73 1.79 -1.53 -3.15
C GLN A 73 1.02 -2.40 -4.19
N GLY A 74 0.23 -3.38 -3.72
CA GLY A 74 -0.52 -4.28 -4.60
C GLY A 74 0.26 -5.52 -5.02
N LEU A 75 1.45 -5.76 -4.46
CA LEU A 75 2.27 -6.93 -4.79
C LEU A 75 1.86 -8.19 -4.03
N MET A 76 1.02 -8.06 -3.02
CA MET A 76 0.49 -9.19 -2.24
C MET A 76 -0.97 -8.94 -1.88
N THR A 77 -1.85 -9.86 -2.26
CA THR A 77 -3.26 -9.84 -1.88
C THR A 77 -3.55 -11.01 -0.94
N VAL A 78 -4.25 -10.70 0.16
CA VAL A 78 -4.56 -11.66 1.24
C VAL A 78 -6.06 -11.61 1.50
N ASN A 79 -6.68 -12.79 1.70
CA ASN A 79 -8.09 -12.86 2.07
C ASN A 79 -8.32 -12.54 3.56
N ALA A 80 -9.58 -12.51 3.96
CA ALA A 80 -9.96 -12.16 5.33
C ALA A 80 -9.49 -13.17 6.40
N GLU A 81 -9.14 -14.39 6.00
CA GLU A 81 -8.56 -15.43 6.87
C GLU A 81 -7.02 -15.39 6.91
N GLY A 82 -6.39 -14.40 6.27
CA GLY A 82 -4.94 -14.26 6.22
C GLY A 82 -4.23 -15.13 5.18
N LYS A 83 -4.98 -15.80 4.28
CA LYS A 83 -4.40 -16.62 3.21
C LYS A 83 -4.03 -15.75 2.01
N THR A 84 -2.82 -15.93 1.49
CA THR A 84 -2.38 -15.26 0.26
C THR A 84 -3.18 -15.76 -0.95
N LEU A 85 -3.82 -14.83 -1.64
CA LEU A 85 -4.56 -15.07 -2.89
C LEU A 85 -3.63 -14.89 -4.11
N SER A 86 -2.84 -13.85 -4.10
CA SER A 86 -1.87 -13.56 -5.16
C SER A 86 -0.63 -12.87 -4.62
N GLN A 87 0.47 -13.05 -5.33
CA GLN A 87 1.72 -12.33 -5.02
C GLN A 87 2.54 -12.10 -6.30
N GLN A 88 3.28 -11.00 -6.30
CA GLN A 88 4.25 -10.65 -7.34
C GLN A 88 5.59 -10.33 -6.68
N THR A 89 6.68 -10.84 -7.27
CA THR A 89 8.01 -10.67 -6.72
C THR A 89 8.96 -10.08 -7.78
N LEU A 90 10.00 -9.45 -7.34
CA LEU A 90 11.12 -9.09 -8.20
C LEU A 90 11.76 -10.35 -8.78
N ASP A 91 12.18 -10.26 -10.02
CA ASP A 91 13.08 -11.27 -10.58
C ASP A 91 14.35 -11.33 -9.73
N PRO A 92 14.80 -12.53 -9.30
CA PRO A 92 15.97 -12.67 -8.42
C PRO A 92 17.25 -12.06 -9.01
N GLU A 93 17.43 -12.11 -10.32
CA GLU A 93 18.61 -11.52 -10.96
C GLU A 93 18.53 -9.99 -10.98
N VAL A 94 17.34 -9.42 -11.19
CA VAL A 94 17.10 -7.98 -11.07
C VAL A 94 17.33 -7.52 -9.62
N ALA A 95 16.80 -8.23 -8.65
CA ALA A 95 17.02 -7.94 -7.23
C ALA A 95 18.52 -7.99 -6.87
N ARG A 96 19.25 -8.99 -7.38
CA ARG A 96 20.69 -9.12 -7.20
C ARG A 96 21.45 -7.92 -7.74
N GLN A 97 21.12 -7.45 -8.94
CA GLN A 97 21.76 -6.27 -9.54
C GLN A 97 21.53 -5.01 -8.69
N VAL A 98 20.29 -4.79 -8.23
CA VAL A 98 19.94 -3.64 -7.37
C VAL A 98 20.71 -3.70 -6.05
N ILE A 99 20.69 -4.85 -5.36
CA ILE A 99 21.34 -5.01 -4.05
C ILE A 99 22.85 -4.87 -4.18
N THR A 100 23.46 -5.47 -5.20
CA THR A 100 24.92 -5.35 -5.44
C THR A 100 25.30 -3.89 -5.69
N TYR A 101 24.55 -3.19 -6.54
CA TYR A 101 24.80 -1.77 -6.82
C TYR A 101 24.64 -0.91 -5.55
N ALA A 102 23.63 -1.20 -4.73
CA ALA A 102 23.40 -0.47 -3.47
C ALA A 102 24.52 -0.74 -2.45
N ASP A 103 24.90 -1.99 -2.26
CA ASP A 103 25.98 -2.41 -1.35
C ASP A 103 27.33 -1.74 -1.69
N GLU A 104 27.71 -1.74 -2.98
CA GLU A 104 28.97 -1.12 -3.46
C GLU A 104 29.06 0.37 -3.19
N ARG A 105 27.92 1.04 -2.99
CA ARG A 105 27.82 2.49 -2.79
C ARG A 105 27.37 2.88 -1.39
N GLY A 106 27.22 1.89 -0.51
CA GLY A 106 26.91 2.14 0.90
C GLY A 106 25.46 2.54 1.17
N TYR A 107 24.50 2.24 0.25
CA TYR A 107 23.08 2.42 0.54
C TYR A 107 22.58 1.36 1.52
N SER A 108 21.71 1.76 2.43
CA SER A 108 20.96 0.82 3.24
C SER A 108 19.78 0.27 2.44
N VAL A 109 19.59 -1.05 2.49
CA VAL A 109 18.49 -1.73 1.77
C VAL A 109 17.66 -2.55 2.73
N VAL A 110 16.33 -2.37 2.66
CA VAL A 110 15.35 -3.24 3.29
C VAL A 110 14.62 -4.02 2.19
N ALA A 111 14.65 -5.34 2.28
CA ALA A 111 13.96 -6.25 1.38
C ALA A 111 12.67 -6.77 2.05
N TYR A 112 11.55 -6.73 1.32
CA TYR A 112 10.26 -7.17 1.81
C TYR A 112 9.92 -8.55 1.25
N SER A 113 9.69 -9.50 2.14
CA SER A 113 9.29 -10.88 1.82
C SER A 113 8.03 -11.26 2.59
N GLY A 114 6.87 -10.99 2.02
CA GLY A 114 5.59 -11.12 2.72
C GLY A 114 5.56 -10.25 3.98
N SER A 115 5.39 -10.87 5.14
CA SER A 115 5.41 -10.20 6.44
C SER A 115 6.81 -9.92 7.00
N ARG A 116 7.86 -10.47 6.38
CA ARG A 116 9.24 -10.30 6.84
C ARG A 116 9.91 -9.11 6.18
N LEU A 117 10.60 -8.33 6.98
CA LEU A 117 11.51 -7.28 6.53
C LEU A 117 12.94 -7.75 6.79
N LEU A 118 13.79 -7.70 5.78
CA LEU A 118 15.14 -8.23 5.79
C LEU A 118 16.12 -7.13 5.46
N THR A 119 17.25 -7.07 6.17
CA THR A 119 18.34 -6.16 5.86
C THR A 119 19.69 -6.87 6.01
N ARG A 120 20.71 -6.32 5.36
CA ARG A 120 22.06 -6.85 5.53
C ARG A 120 22.55 -6.75 6.99
N ALA A 121 22.36 -5.59 7.59
CA ALA A 121 22.68 -5.30 8.99
C ALA A 121 21.86 -4.10 9.44
N MET A 122 21.48 -4.09 10.71
CA MET A 122 20.86 -2.91 11.32
C MET A 122 21.87 -1.78 11.42
N ASN A 123 21.41 -0.57 11.10
CA ASN A 123 22.14 0.67 11.27
C ASN A 123 21.15 1.81 11.58
N ALA A 124 21.66 3.00 11.87
CA ALA A 124 20.84 4.16 12.24
C ALA A 124 19.83 4.57 11.16
N GLU A 125 20.17 4.42 9.87
CA GLU A 125 19.26 4.76 8.76
C GLU A 125 18.09 3.77 8.69
N VAL A 126 18.35 2.46 8.79
CA VAL A 126 17.32 1.42 8.80
C VAL A 126 16.44 1.53 10.02
N GLU A 127 17.02 1.83 11.19
CA GLU A 127 16.26 2.05 12.42
C GLU A 127 15.34 3.27 12.32
N ALA A 128 15.86 4.40 11.88
CA ALA A 128 15.09 5.62 11.68
C ALA A 128 13.95 5.44 10.66
N TYR A 129 14.23 4.70 9.58
CA TYR A 129 13.23 4.29 8.61
C TYR A 129 12.11 3.48 9.26
N THR A 130 12.46 2.41 9.98
CA THR A 130 11.50 1.49 10.61
C THR A 130 10.60 2.21 11.60
N VAL A 131 11.19 3.06 12.46
CA VAL A 131 10.44 3.88 13.43
C VAL A 131 9.48 4.83 12.72
N ARG A 132 9.94 5.52 11.67
CA ARG A 132 9.14 6.50 10.93
C ARG A 132 7.89 5.88 10.28
N TYR A 133 8.01 4.65 9.76
CA TYR A 133 6.92 3.97 9.04
C TYR A 133 6.12 3.02 9.91
N HIS A 134 6.46 2.94 11.21
CA HIS A 134 5.84 2.00 12.14
C HIS A 134 5.88 0.56 11.61
N ASP A 135 6.99 0.21 10.92
CA ASP A 135 7.24 -1.11 10.40
C ASP A 135 7.87 -2.01 11.48
N PRO A 136 7.72 -3.33 11.42
CA PRO A 136 8.48 -4.26 12.25
C PRO A 136 9.97 -4.10 12.01
N MET A 137 10.78 -4.32 13.07
CA MET A 137 12.24 -4.25 12.94
C MET A 137 12.74 -5.30 11.95
N PRO A 138 13.53 -4.91 10.93
CA PRO A 138 14.07 -5.84 9.96
C PRO A 138 15.02 -6.87 10.59
N GLU A 139 14.96 -8.09 10.09
CA GLU A 139 15.90 -9.15 10.44
C GLU A 139 17.27 -8.88 9.79
N SER A 140 18.34 -8.90 10.56
CA SER A 140 19.73 -8.84 10.05
C SER A 140 20.14 -10.21 9.51
N THR A 141 20.29 -10.33 8.19
CA THR A 141 20.52 -11.62 7.52
C THR A 141 21.91 -11.76 6.91
N GLY A 142 22.77 -10.75 7.03
CA GLY A 142 23.99 -10.66 6.24
C GLY A 142 23.69 -10.29 4.78
N PRO A 143 24.55 -10.64 3.82
CA PRO A 143 24.37 -10.27 2.42
C PRO A 143 23.02 -10.77 1.87
N LEU A 144 22.15 -9.84 1.49
CA LEU A 144 20.80 -10.13 0.97
C LEU A 144 20.85 -11.00 -0.30
N GLN A 145 21.93 -10.92 -1.08
CA GLN A 145 22.15 -11.73 -2.28
C GLN A 145 22.05 -13.23 -2.01
N ASN A 146 22.41 -13.67 -0.80
CA ASN A 146 22.39 -15.10 -0.42
C ASN A 146 20.97 -15.66 -0.29
N LEU A 147 19.95 -14.80 -0.20
CA LEU A 147 18.57 -15.19 0.02
C LEU A 147 17.73 -15.27 -1.27
N LEU A 148 18.17 -14.61 -2.34
CA LEU A 148 17.34 -14.31 -3.51
C LEU A 148 16.74 -15.52 -4.23
N TRP A 149 17.40 -16.68 -4.16
CA TRP A 149 16.95 -17.92 -4.82
C TRP A 149 16.04 -18.79 -3.95
N THR A 150 15.96 -18.47 -2.65
CA THR A 150 15.18 -19.25 -1.67
C THR A 150 14.08 -18.46 -1.01
N THR A 151 14.15 -17.12 -1.10
CA THR A 151 13.22 -16.19 -0.45
C THR A 151 12.62 -15.25 -1.51
N PRO A 152 11.31 -15.28 -1.71
CA PRO A 152 10.66 -14.38 -2.67
C PRO A 152 10.73 -12.93 -2.17
N ILE A 153 11.32 -12.03 -2.92
CA ILE A 153 11.40 -10.60 -2.59
C ILE A 153 10.33 -9.85 -3.37
N HIS A 154 9.38 -9.24 -2.68
CA HIS A 154 8.29 -8.48 -3.30
C HIS A 154 8.76 -7.10 -3.73
N LYS A 155 9.44 -6.38 -2.85
CA LYS A 155 10.04 -5.07 -3.14
C LYS A 155 11.34 -4.87 -2.36
N LEU A 156 12.16 -3.94 -2.85
CA LEU A 156 13.31 -3.41 -2.13
C LEU A 156 13.05 -1.93 -1.81
N THR A 157 13.48 -1.48 -0.66
CA THR A 157 13.53 -0.05 -0.31
C THR A 157 14.98 0.33 -0.06
N ALA A 158 15.52 1.18 -0.91
CA ALA A 158 16.83 1.79 -0.71
C ALA A 158 16.66 3.08 0.09
N ILE A 159 17.52 3.27 1.10
CA ILE A 159 17.51 4.38 2.04
C ILE A 159 18.87 5.10 1.94
N GLY A 160 18.85 6.43 1.98
CA GLY A 160 20.06 7.22 1.91
C GLY A 160 19.76 8.73 1.84
N GLU A 161 20.78 9.54 1.66
CA GLU A 161 20.59 10.98 1.46
C GLU A 161 19.84 11.28 0.17
N GLN A 162 19.05 12.36 0.14
CA GLN A 162 18.24 12.75 -1.02
C GLN A 162 19.04 12.81 -2.33
N ARG A 163 20.24 13.41 -2.33
CA ARG A 163 21.08 13.51 -3.53
C ARG A 163 21.48 12.13 -4.06
N THR A 164 21.83 11.23 -3.15
CA THR A 164 22.25 9.88 -3.50
C THR A 164 21.08 9.04 -4.01
N ILE A 165 19.89 9.18 -3.41
CA ILE A 165 18.66 8.52 -3.87
C ILE A 165 18.25 8.98 -5.27
N VAL A 166 18.35 10.27 -5.58
CA VAL A 166 18.10 10.77 -6.95
C VAL A 166 19.09 10.16 -7.95
N ALA A 167 20.36 10.06 -7.60
CA ALA A 167 21.39 9.43 -8.44
C ALA A 167 21.12 7.92 -8.63
N LEU A 168 20.76 7.22 -7.55
CA LEU A 168 20.37 5.80 -7.59
C LEU A 168 19.18 5.58 -8.53
N ARG A 169 18.13 6.40 -8.40
CA ARG A 169 16.94 6.31 -9.25
C ARG A 169 17.30 6.46 -10.73
N TRP A 170 18.11 7.47 -11.07
CA TRP A 170 18.55 7.68 -12.45
C TRP A 170 19.33 6.48 -12.98
N GLN A 171 20.27 5.98 -12.19
CA GLN A 171 21.11 4.84 -12.55
C GLN A 171 20.30 3.56 -12.76
N LEU A 172 19.41 3.22 -11.81
CA LEU A 172 18.56 2.04 -11.93
C LEU A 172 17.59 2.15 -13.12
N ASN A 173 17.03 3.34 -13.37
CA ASN A 173 16.18 3.57 -14.52
C ASN A 173 16.94 3.35 -15.84
N THR A 174 18.21 3.79 -15.91
CA THR A 174 19.06 3.62 -17.09
C THR A 174 19.46 2.16 -17.32
N GLN A 175 19.77 1.42 -16.27
CA GLN A 175 20.28 0.04 -16.37
C GLN A 175 19.16 -0.99 -16.49
N LEU A 176 18.06 -0.82 -15.75
CA LEU A 176 17.01 -1.81 -15.64
C LEU A 176 15.75 -1.45 -16.46
N GLY A 177 15.57 -0.16 -16.78
CA GLY A 177 14.47 0.31 -17.63
C GLY A 177 13.11 -0.23 -17.20
N SER A 178 12.45 -0.94 -18.11
CA SER A 178 11.12 -1.52 -17.87
C SER A 178 11.11 -2.79 -17.02
N SER A 179 12.27 -3.29 -16.57
CA SER A 179 12.35 -4.49 -15.70
C SER A 179 11.96 -4.19 -14.24
N VAL A 180 11.89 -2.92 -13.87
CA VAL A 180 11.48 -2.46 -12.54
C VAL A 180 10.57 -1.24 -12.64
N ARG A 181 9.74 -1.04 -11.62
CA ARG A 181 9.07 0.22 -11.35
C ARG A 181 9.74 0.89 -10.15
N LEU A 182 10.20 2.13 -10.36
CA LEU A 182 10.85 2.93 -9.33
C LEU A 182 9.86 3.95 -8.79
N MET A 183 9.57 3.86 -7.50
CA MET A 183 8.60 4.72 -6.82
C MET A 183 9.25 5.45 -5.65
N GLN A 184 8.92 6.73 -5.51
CA GLN A 184 9.35 7.57 -4.41
C GLN A 184 8.09 8.05 -3.69
N ALA A 185 7.75 7.36 -2.60
CA ALA A 185 6.50 7.58 -1.87
C ALA A 185 6.60 8.82 -0.94
N GLY A 186 6.68 10.02 -1.54
CA GLY A 186 6.65 11.28 -0.80
C GLY A 186 7.89 11.59 0.07
N VAL A 187 8.86 10.66 0.18
CA VAL A 187 10.05 10.82 1.02
C VAL A 187 11.31 10.88 0.17
N PRO A 188 11.98 12.03 0.13
CA PRO A 188 13.15 12.24 -0.73
C PRO A 188 14.35 11.32 -0.44
N THR A 189 14.40 10.73 0.76
CA THR A 189 15.50 9.88 1.25
C THR A 189 15.27 8.39 1.02
N MET A 190 14.24 8.03 0.23
CA MET A 190 13.87 6.65 -0.05
C MET A 190 13.58 6.43 -1.53
N LEU A 191 13.84 5.19 -1.98
CA LEU A 191 13.43 4.70 -3.28
C LEU A 191 12.90 3.27 -3.13
N GLU A 192 11.65 3.06 -3.50
CA GLU A 192 11.09 1.72 -3.65
C GLU A 192 11.37 1.18 -5.05
N ILE A 193 11.85 -0.04 -5.10
CA ILE A 193 12.10 -0.80 -6.32
C ILE A 193 11.14 -1.98 -6.33
N LEU A 194 10.22 -1.98 -7.29
CA LEU A 194 9.12 -2.92 -7.41
C LEU A 194 9.19 -3.68 -8.74
N PRO A 195 8.51 -4.83 -8.85
CA PRO A 195 8.25 -5.46 -10.15
C PRO A 195 7.61 -4.48 -11.13
N PRO A 196 7.81 -4.65 -12.43
CA PRO A 196 7.34 -3.69 -13.44
C PRO A 196 5.82 -3.61 -13.53
N LYS A 197 5.14 -4.70 -13.18
CA LYS A 197 3.68 -4.80 -13.15
C LYS A 197 3.22 -4.86 -11.70
N GLY A 198 2.03 -4.36 -11.46
CA GLY A 198 1.41 -4.34 -10.15
C GLY A 198 1.09 -2.92 -9.69
N GLY A 199 0.15 -2.81 -8.77
CA GLY A 199 -0.34 -1.56 -8.20
C GLY A 199 -1.60 -1.84 -7.41
N LYS A 200 -2.02 -0.91 -6.57
CA LYS A 200 -3.24 -1.06 -5.76
C LYS A 200 -4.46 -1.30 -6.65
N GLY A 201 -4.59 -0.55 -7.75
CA GLY A 201 -5.70 -0.71 -8.68
C GLY A 201 -5.70 -2.04 -9.42
N SER A 202 -4.55 -2.48 -9.94
CA SER A 202 -4.48 -3.79 -10.61
C SER A 202 -4.76 -4.96 -9.65
N ALA A 203 -4.33 -4.87 -8.39
CA ALA A 203 -4.64 -5.85 -7.35
C ALA A 203 -6.13 -5.82 -6.99
N LEU A 204 -6.73 -4.62 -6.89
CA LEU A 204 -8.17 -4.47 -6.68
C LEU A 204 -8.98 -5.11 -7.81
N LYS A 205 -8.64 -4.87 -9.08
CA LYS A 205 -9.29 -5.52 -10.23
C LYS A 205 -9.27 -7.04 -10.13
N ALA A 206 -8.13 -7.61 -9.74
CA ALA A 206 -8.00 -9.06 -9.57
C ALA A 206 -8.87 -9.58 -8.41
N LEU A 207 -8.88 -8.88 -7.27
CA LEU A 207 -9.70 -9.23 -6.11
C LEU A 207 -11.21 -9.15 -6.42
N LEU A 208 -11.65 -8.09 -7.09
CA LEU A 208 -13.05 -7.93 -7.50
C LEU A 208 -13.53 -9.06 -8.41
N LYS A 209 -12.68 -9.50 -9.35
CA LYS A 209 -12.95 -10.65 -10.20
C LYS A 209 -13.10 -11.94 -9.38
N GLU A 210 -12.27 -12.16 -8.38
CA GLU A 210 -12.33 -13.34 -7.51
C GLU A 210 -13.60 -13.34 -6.63
N LEU A 211 -13.95 -12.16 -6.08
CA LEU A 211 -15.17 -11.98 -5.27
C LEU A 211 -16.45 -11.86 -6.09
N GLN A 212 -16.36 -11.79 -7.42
CA GLN A 212 -17.48 -11.56 -8.33
C GLN A 212 -18.27 -10.27 -8.00
N ILE A 213 -17.55 -9.22 -7.56
CA ILE A 213 -18.13 -7.91 -7.24
C ILE A 213 -17.85 -6.97 -8.42
N PRO A 214 -18.89 -6.40 -9.06
CA PRO A 214 -18.69 -5.39 -10.10
C PRO A 214 -18.13 -4.10 -9.53
N SER A 215 -17.32 -3.39 -10.31
CA SER A 215 -16.64 -2.16 -9.90
C SER A 215 -17.62 -1.05 -9.45
N GLU A 216 -18.82 -1.03 -10.04
CA GLU A 216 -19.89 -0.09 -9.70
C GLU A 216 -20.42 -0.24 -8.26
N GLN A 217 -20.09 -1.36 -7.59
CA GLN A 217 -20.46 -1.66 -6.20
C GLN A 217 -19.29 -1.43 -5.23
N VAL A 218 -18.26 -0.68 -5.65
CA VAL A 218 -17.06 -0.42 -4.85
C VAL A 218 -17.02 1.05 -4.45
N LEU A 219 -16.74 1.30 -3.17
CA LEU A 219 -16.32 2.58 -2.61
C LEU A 219 -14.81 2.50 -2.37
N ALA A 220 -14.03 3.37 -3.02
CA ALA A 220 -12.59 3.45 -2.84
C ALA A 220 -12.19 4.78 -2.22
N LEU A 221 -11.24 4.75 -1.26
CA LEU A 221 -10.74 5.94 -0.57
C LEU A 221 -9.21 5.99 -0.63
N GLY A 222 -8.65 7.18 -0.88
CA GLY A 222 -7.21 7.38 -0.98
C GLY A 222 -6.79 8.84 -0.92
N ASP A 223 -5.47 9.08 -0.80
CA ASP A 223 -4.89 10.43 -0.73
C ASP A 223 -3.70 10.65 -1.67
N ALA A 224 -3.06 9.59 -2.17
CA ALA A 224 -1.79 9.65 -2.89
C ALA A 224 -1.90 9.16 -4.34
N GLU A 225 -0.88 9.46 -5.16
CA GLU A 225 -0.89 9.10 -6.59
C GLU A 225 -0.99 7.57 -6.84
N ASN A 226 -0.51 6.74 -5.93
CA ASN A 226 -0.62 5.28 -6.01
C ASN A 226 -2.04 4.75 -5.76
N ASP A 227 -2.96 5.62 -5.29
CA ASP A 227 -4.38 5.31 -5.09
C ASP A 227 -5.23 5.64 -6.32
N MET A 228 -4.77 6.52 -7.20
CA MET A 228 -5.56 7.03 -8.31
C MET A 228 -6.19 5.92 -9.14
N GLU A 229 -5.43 4.87 -9.49
CA GLU A 229 -5.96 3.74 -10.27
C GLU A 229 -7.11 3.01 -9.54
N MET A 230 -7.06 2.88 -8.21
CA MET A 230 -8.16 2.25 -7.48
C MET A 230 -9.38 3.17 -7.35
N LEU A 231 -9.17 4.49 -7.22
CA LEU A 231 -10.26 5.47 -7.22
C LEU A 231 -10.98 5.48 -8.57
N GLU A 232 -10.24 5.48 -9.68
CA GLU A 232 -10.79 5.47 -11.05
C GLU A 232 -11.55 4.17 -11.40
N ILE A 233 -11.20 3.03 -10.77
CA ILE A 233 -11.86 1.73 -11.00
C ILE A 233 -13.19 1.65 -10.26
N ALA A 234 -13.28 2.24 -9.08
CA ALA A 234 -14.44 2.14 -8.20
C ALA A 234 -15.67 2.83 -8.79
N GLY A 235 -16.87 2.36 -8.43
CA GLY A 235 -18.11 3.05 -8.74
C GLY A 235 -18.25 4.37 -8.00
N VAL A 236 -17.57 4.50 -6.86
CA VAL A 236 -17.45 5.76 -6.09
C VAL A 236 -15.99 5.88 -5.63
N GLY A 237 -15.23 6.74 -6.28
CA GLY A 237 -13.87 7.10 -5.93
C GLY A 237 -13.83 8.35 -5.06
N VAL A 238 -13.26 8.28 -3.86
CA VAL A 238 -13.25 9.36 -2.88
C VAL A 238 -11.83 9.73 -2.48
N ALA A 239 -11.47 11.00 -2.61
CA ALA A 239 -10.24 11.55 -2.06
C ALA A 239 -10.52 12.17 -0.68
N VAL A 240 -9.64 11.94 0.29
CA VAL A 240 -9.70 12.65 1.58
C VAL A 240 -9.16 14.08 1.45
N GLY A 241 -9.54 14.96 2.38
CA GLY A 241 -9.29 16.40 2.30
C GLY A 241 -7.81 16.80 2.29
N ASN A 242 -6.93 15.98 2.87
CA ASN A 242 -5.47 16.15 2.83
C ASN A 242 -4.80 15.58 1.57
N ALA A 243 -5.57 14.95 0.66
CA ALA A 243 -5.03 14.37 -0.57
C ALA A 243 -4.39 15.43 -1.49
N HIS A 244 -3.41 15.00 -2.28
CA HIS A 244 -2.84 15.85 -3.33
C HIS A 244 -3.91 16.34 -4.31
N GLU A 245 -3.80 17.59 -4.78
CA GLU A 245 -4.76 18.20 -5.72
C GLU A 245 -5.00 17.36 -6.99
N LYS A 246 -3.97 16.66 -7.46
CA LYS A 246 -4.06 15.74 -8.59
C LYS A 246 -4.97 14.54 -8.29
N VAL A 247 -4.93 14.03 -7.05
CA VAL A 247 -5.78 12.91 -6.60
C VAL A 247 -7.21 13.38 -6.40
N LYS A 248 -7.41 14.56 -5.79
CA LYS A 248 -8.72 15.17 -5.64
C LYS A 248 -9.40 15.42 -7.00
N ALA A 249 -8.62 15.84 -8.00
CA ALA A 249 -9.11 16.05 -9.35
C ALA A 249 -9.51 14.78 -10.11
N ALA A 250 -8.95 13.63 -9.72
CA ALA A 250 -9.24 12.31 -10.31
C ALA A 250 -10.37 11.56 -9.58
N ALA A 251 -10.71 11.97 -8.35
CA ALA A 251 -11.77 11.36 -7.56
C ALA A 251 -13.16 11.92 -7.94
N ASP A 252 -14.21 11.12 -7.75
CA ASP A 252 -15.60 11.55 -7.93
C ASP A 252 -16.04 12.52 -6.83
N HIS A 253 -15.51 12.34 -5.62
CA HIS A 253 -15.84 13.12 -4.43
C HIS A 253 -14.63 13.42 -3.58
N VAL A 254 -14.72 14.52 -2.82
CA VAL A 254 -13.77 14.87 -1.76
C VAL A 254 -14.54 14.95 -0.45
N VAL A 255 -13.98 14.37 0.61
CA VAL A 255 -14.52 14.38 1.98
C VAL A 255 -13.56 15.10 2.93
N ALA A 256 -13.85 15.11 4.22
CA ALA A 256 -12.95 15.64 5.24
C ALA A 256 -11.57 15.00 5.19
N SER A 257 -10.59 15.61 5.85
CA SER A 257 -9.23 15.07 5.95
C SER A 257 -9.16 13.78 6.79
N ASN A 258 -8.05 13.09 6.72
CA ASN A 258 -7.79 11.92 7.58
C ASN A 258 -7.79 12.29 9.08
N ASP A 259 -7.47 13.54 9.45
CA ASP A 259 -7.53 14.03 10.83
C ASP A 259 -8.95 14.42 11.27
N GLU A 260 -9.89 14.48 10.33
CA GLU A 260 -11.30 14.87 10.54
C GLU A 260 -12.28 13.74 10.19
N ASP A 261 -11.81 12.48 10.25
CA ASP A 261 -12.62 11.27 10.01
C ASP A 261 -13.23 11.16 8.59
N GLY A 262 -12.51 11.56 7.56
CA GLY A 262 -13.00 11.56 6.17
C GLY A 262 -13.48 10.18 5.69
N VAL A 263 -12.89 9.08 6.18
CA VAL A 263 -13.35 7.72 5.85
C VAL A 263 -14.74 7.45 6.40
N ALA A 264 -15.01 7.85 7.63
CA ALA A 264 -16.34 7.70 8.23
C ALA A 264 -17.38 8.55 7.49
N GLU A 265 -17.03 9.80 7.15
CA GLU A 265 -17.91 10.67 6.35
C GLU A 265 -18.27 10.01 5.02
N ALA A 266 -17.30 9.44 4.30
CA ALA A 266 -17.57 8.78 3.04
C ALA A 266 -18.50 7.57 3.21
N ILE A 267 -18.25 6.74 4.23
CA ILE A 267 -19.10 5.57 4.52
C ILE A 267 -20.53 6.02 4.85
N GLU A 268 -20.70 6.98 5.75
CA GLU A 268 -22.01 7.53 6.13
C GLU A 268 -22.79 8.12 4.95
N ARG A 269 -22.06 8.67 3.96
CA ARG A 269 -22.66 9.30 2.78
C ARG A 269 -23.05 8.31 1.69
N PHE A 270 -22.26 7.26 1.47
CA PHE A 270 -22.42 6.36 0.32
C PHE A 270 -22.89 4.95 0.69
N VAL A 271 -22.90 4.60 1.99
CA VAL A 271 -23.38 3.33 2.53
C VAL A 271 -24.54 3.63 3.46
N PRO A 272 -25.78 3.55 2.98
CA PRO A 272 -26.99 3.89 3.76
C PRO A 272 -27.30 2.88 4.87
#